data_5affa62c17089c02f206fc51f08f0d3c
#
_entry.id   5affa62c17089c02f206fc51f08f0d3c
#
_cell.length_a   1.000
_cell.length_b   1.000
_cell.length_c   1.000
_cell.angle_alpha   90.00
_cell.angle_beta   90.00
_cell.angle_gamma   90.00
#
_symmetry.space_group_name_H-M   'P 1'
#
loop_
_entity.id
_entity.type
_entity.pdbx_description
1 polymer ?
#
loop_
_entity_poly.entity_id
_entity_poly.type
_entity_poly.pdbx_seq_one_letter_code
_entity_poly.pdbx_strand_id
1 'polypeptide(L)'
;PVQPIGYAAANRIMAAMKGPLVEDEDWKGGLDVPYRLDGGDLELRLEVRQERLLMETANVFGIIRGREAPEEVVIVGGHHDAWGFGAADPLAGTIVLMETARAFATAFEAGIRPRRTVVFAAWGAEEFGIIGSTEWCEAHRDRLGADGVAYVNLDMAAMGTDFRASASPSLRDAVIRAADRVEQPGGDGTSVMEAWRGDRPKPRPGDLGGGS
;
A
#
# COMPACT_ATOMS: atom_id res chain seq x y z
N PRO A 1 14.61 -18.81 -8.18
CA PRO A 1 15.21 -17.53 -7.82
C PRO A 1 14.90 -16.48 -8.88
N VAL A 2 14.61 -15.29 -8.45
CA VAL A 2 14.38 -14.11 -9.31
C VAL A 2 15.44 -13.06 -8.98
N GLN A 3 16.06 -12.50 -9.99
CA GLN A 3 17.04 -11.43 -9.84
C GLN A 3 16.61 -10.22 -10.66
N PRO A 4 16.22 -9.10 -10.03
CA PRO A 4 15.96 -7.86 -10.72
C PRO A 4 17.24 -7.34 -11.40
N ILE A 5 17.11 -6.87 -12.64
CA ILE A 5 18.20 -6.28 -13.40
C ILE A 5 17.75 -4.93 -14.01
N GLY A 6 18.68 -4.00 -14.15
CA GLY A 6 18.38 -2.71 -14.78
C GLY A 6 18.12 -2.81 -16.27
N TYR A 7 17.40 -1.85 -16.84
CA TYR A 7 17.03 -1.79 -18.26
C TYR A 7 18.22 -1.96 -19.23
N ALA A 8 19.38 -1.38 -18.92
CA ALA A 8 20.56 -1.52 -19.76
C ALA A 8 21.09 -2.96 -19.85
N ALA A 9 21.02 -3.71 -18.76
CA ALA A 9 21.38 -5.14 -18.73
C ALA A 9 20.32 -5.96 -19.46
N ALA A 10 19.03 -5.70 -19.20
CA ALA A 10 17.92 -6.36 -19.87
C ALA A 10 17.99 -6.16 -21.39
N ASN A 11 18.22 -4.93 -21.89
CA ASN A 11 18.40 -4.64 -23.31
C ASN A 11 19.52 -5.45 -23.94
N ARG A 12 20.67 -5.56 -23.27
CA ARG A 12 21.81 -6.36 -23.78
C ARG A 12 21.48 -7.84 -23.88
N ILE A 13 20.79 -8.39 -22.89
CA ILE A 13 20.36 -9.80 -22.88
C ILE A 13 19.34 -10.02 -23.99
N MET A 14 18.29 -9.21 -24.04
CA MET A 14 17.20 -9.33 -25.01
C MET A 14 17.71 -9.15 -26.46
N ALA A 15 18.62 -8.21 -26.70
CA ALA A 15 19.23 -8.00 -28.01
C ALA A 15 20.08 -9.20 -28.47
N ALA A 16 20.63 -9.99 -27.55
CA ALA A 16 21.43 -11.18 -27.85
C ALA A 16 20.56 -12.44 -28.11
N MET A 17 19.30 -12.43 -27.73
CA MET A 17 18.36 -13.55 -27.96
C MET A 17 18.11 -13.75 -29.45
N LYS A 18 17.96 -15.00 -29.90
CA LYS A 18 17.81 -15.39 -31.30
C LYS A 18 16.53 -16.19 -31.59
N GLY A 19 15.74 -16.50 -30.58
CA GLY A 19 14.50 -17.26 -30.74
C GLY A 19 13.42 -16.53 -31.56
N PRO A 20 12.26 -17.14 -31.77
CA PRO A 20 11.13 -16.54 -32.48
C PRO A 20 10.67 -15.23 -31.84
N LEU A 21 10.16 -14.31 -32.64
CA LEU A 21 9.60 -13.05 -32.14
C LEU A 21 8.29 -13.30 -31.37
N VAL A 22 8.07 -12.50 -30.35
CA VAL A 22 6.77 -12.37 -29.68
C VAL A 22 5.88 -11.52 -30.60
N GLU A 23 4.75 -12.08 -31.03
CA GLU A 23 3.77 -11.39 -31.87
C GLU A 23 2.70 -10.67 -31.04
N ASP A 24 2.37 -11.23 -29.87
CA ASP A 24 1.36 -10.67 -28.96
C ASP A 24 1.87 -9.42 -28.25
N GLU A 25 1.19 -8.28 -28.45
CA GLU A 25 1.55 -6.98 -27.84
C GLU A 25 1.42 -7.00 -26.32
N ASP A 26 0.50 -7.79 -25.75
CA ASP A 26 0.29 -7.89 -24.30
C ASP A 26 1.49 -8.57 -23.58
N TRP A 27 2.35 -9.24 -24.33
CA TRP A 27 3.59 -9.87 -23.84
C TRP A 27 4.83 -8.99 -24.02
N LYS A 28 4.68 -7.81 -24.56
CA LYS A 28 5.79 -6.87 -24.77
C LYS A 28 5.81 -5.83 -23.65
N GLY A 29 6.98 -5.53 -23.18
CA GLY A 29 7.21 -4.49 -22.16
C GLY A 29 7.85 -3.23 -22.74
N GLY A 30 8.47 -2.42 -21.88
CA GLY A 30 9.02 -1.11 -22.23
C GLY A 30 10.48 -1.11 -22.68
N LEU A 31 11.04 -2.21 -23.19
CA LEU A 31 12.39 -2.23 -23.74
C LEU A 31 12.37 -1.91 -25.23
N ASP A 32 13.38 -1.16 -25.71
CA ASP A 32 13.54 -0.76 -27.11
C ASP A 32 14.20 -1.84 -27.99
N VAL A 33 13.95 -3.12 -27.68
CA VAL A 33 14.51 -4.27 -28.40
C VAL A 33 13.40 -5.28 -28.73
N PRO A 34 13.58 -6.09 -29.80
CA PRO A 34 12.61 -7.13 -30.11
C PRO A 34 12.44 -8.14 -28.95
N TYR A 35 11.18 -8.39 -28.57
CA TYR A 35 10.86 -9.45 -27.61
C TYR A 35 10.83 -10.81 -28.32
N ARG A 36 11.43 -11.81 -27.70
CA ARG A 36 11.55 -13.17 -28.25
C ARG A 36 11.08 -14.20 -27.23
N LEU A 37 10.53 -15.32 -27.75
CA LEU A 37 9.99 -16.39 -26.92
C LEU A 37 11.08 -17.19 -26.19
N ASP A 38 12.30 -17.25 -26.77
CA ASP A 38 13.43 -17.93 -26.14
C ASP A 38 14.76 -17.28 -26.54
N GLY A 39 15.84 -17.70 -25.92
CA GLY A 39 17.18 -17.17 -26.15
C GLY A 39 17.92 -17.81 -27.33
N GLY A 40 17.42 -18.92 -27.90
CA GLY A 40 18.21 -19.78 -28.78
C GLY A 40 19.42 -20.36 -28.04
N ASP A 41 20.59 -20.17 -28.59
CA ASP A 41 21.85 -20.69 -27.98
C ASP A 41 22.44 -19.74 -26.91
N LEU A 42 21.69 -18.71 -26.46
CA LEU A 42 22.16 -17.78 -25.46
C LEU A 42 22.24 -18.44 -24.08
N GLU A 43 23.42 -18.44 -23.52
CA GLU A 43 23.65 -18.87 -22.13
C GLU A 43 23.86 -17.65 -21.21
N LEU A 44 23.18 -17.67 -20.08
CA LEU A 44 23.35 -16.68 -19.02
C LEU A 44 23.92 -17.34 -17.78
N ARG A 45 25.01 -16.77 -17.27
CA ARG A 45 25.55 -17.13 -15.97
C ARG A 45 25.15 -16.10 -14.94
N LEU A 46 24.36 -16.53 -13.94
CA LEU A 46 23.99 -15.74 -12.78
C LEU A 46 24.79 -16.21 -11.56
N GLU A 47 25.52 -15.29 -10.95
CA GLU A 47 26.23 -15.55 -9.69
C GLU A 47 25.71 -14.54 -8.66
N VAL A 48 25.04 -15.05 -7.63
CA VAL A 48 24.48 -14.24 -6.54
C VAL A 48 25.26 -14.57 -5.27
N ARG A 49 25.83 -13.53 -4.65
CA ARG A 49 26.50 -13.61 -3.34
C ARG A 49 25.66 -12.84 -2.35
N GLN A 50 25.15 -13.53 -1.36
CA GLN A 50 24.32 -12.96 -0.32
C GLN A 50 24.92 -13.22 1.05
N GLU A 51 24.89 -12.20 1.88
CA GLU A 51 25.12 -12.32 3.31
C GLU A 51 23.76 -12.33 4.01
N ARG A 52 23.56 -13.30 4.92
CA ARG A 52 22.33 -13.40 5.72
C ARG A 52 22.62 -12.92 7.11
N LEU A 53 21.99 -11.82 7.49
CA LEU A 53 22.12 -11.22 8.80
C LEU A 53 20.77 -11.25 9.52
N LEU A 54 20.83 -11.45 10.84
CA LEU A 54 19.68 -11.17 11.69
C LEU A 54 19.66 -9.68 12.00
N MET A 55 18.55 -9.03 11.68
CA MET A 55 18.35 -7.60 11.93
C MET A 55 17.11 -7.41 12.80
N GLU A 56 17.15 -6.42 13.67
CA GLU A 56 15.99 -6.01 14.45
C GLU A 56 15.18 -5.00 13.66
N THR A 57 13.86 -5.12 13.76
CA THR A 57 12.89 -4.15 13.28
C THR A 57 11.87 -3.85 14.37
N ALA A 58 11.03 -2.84 14.17
CA ALA A 58 10.02 -2.48 15.14
C ALA A 58 8.72 -2.07 14.45
N ASN A 59 7.59 -2.40 15.06
CA ASN A 59 6.32 -1.75 14.78
C ASN A 59 6.18 -0.55 15.70
N VAL A 60 5.72 0.59 15.18
CA VAL A 60 5.54 1.82 15.97
C VAL A 60 4.05 2.14 16.05
N PHE A 61 3.57 2.42 17.26
CA PHE A 61 2.15 2.66 17.51
C PHE A 61 1.87 4.01 18.14
N GLY A 62 0.84 4.70 17.61
CA GLY A 62 0.16 5.81 18.27
C GLY A 62 -1.27 5.38 18.62
N ILE A 63 -1.74 5.70 19.84
CA ILE A 63 -3.05 5.24 20.30
C ILE A 63 -3.86 6.41 20.85
N ILE A 64 -5.08 6.58 20.35
CA ILE A 64 -6.08 7.49 20.91
C ILE A 64 -7.24 6.65 21.44
N ARG A 65 -7.40 6.64 22.75
CA ARG A 65 -8.44 5.87 23.40
C ARG A 65 -9.83 6.41 23.11
N GLY A 66 -10.74 5.51 22.76
CA GLY A 66 -12.15 5.79 22.59
C GLY A 66 -12.84 6.16 23.90
N ARG A 67 -13.90 6.95 23.82
CA ARG A 67 -14.65 7.39 25.01
C ARG A 67 -15.86 6.51 25.35
N GLU A 68 -16.45 5.82 24.36
CA GLU A 68 -17.69 5.06 24.52
C GLU A 68 -17.45 3.55 24.47
N ALA A 69 -16.62 3.10 23.54
CA ALA A 69 -16.24 1.69 23.37
C ALA A 69 -14.71 1.60 23.23
N PRO A 70 -13.96 1.81 24.31
CA PRO A 70 -12.49 1.86 24.26
C PRO A 70 -11.84 0.49 23.99
N GLU A 71 -12.56 -0.61 24.15
CA GLU A 71 -12.14 -1.96 23.78
C GLU A 71 -12.17 -2.18 22.26
N GLU A 72 -13.17 -1.62 21.56
CA GLU A 72 -13.29 -1.72 20.12
C GLU A 72 -12.19 -0.90 19.43
N VAL A 73 -11.49 -1.50 18.46
CA VAL A 73 -10.34 -0.87 17.80
C VAL A 73 -10.55 -0.70 16.31
N VAL A 74 -10.19 0.49 15.81
CA VAL A 74 -9.98 0.78 14.41
C VAL A 74 -8.49 1.01 14.22
N ILE A 75 -7.87 0.26 13.32
CA ILE A 75 -6.44 0.38 13.03
C ILE A 75 -6.27 1.11 11.70
N VAL A 76 -5.41 2.12 11.69
CA VAL A 76 -4.92 2.79 10.50
C VAL A 76 -3.44 2.49 10.39
N GLY A 77 -3.00 1.84 9.33
CA GLY A 77 -1.62 1.36 9.25
C GLY A 77 -1.02 1.49 7.87
N GLY A 78 0.28 1.41 7.83
CA GLY A 78 1.12 1.34 6.65
C GLY A 78 2.53 1.00 7.07
N HIS A 79 3.35 0.47 6.16
CA HIS A 79 4.71 0.13 6.53
C HIS A 79 5.66 1.33 6.48
N HIS A 80 6.86 1.17 7.04
CA HIS A 80 7.86 2.23 7.10
C HIS A 80 9.27 1.78 6.68
N ASP A 81 9.44 0.51 6.34
CA ASP A 81 10.68 0.00 5.72
C ASP A 81 10.59 0.07 4.19
N ALA A 82 11.74 0.11 3.52
CA ALA A 82 11.84 0.30 2.08
C ALA A 82 13.03 -0.42 1.49
N TRP A 83 12.95 -0.86 0.24
CA TRP A 83 14.08 -1.40 -0.53
C TRP A 83 15.16 -0.38 -0.87
N GLY A 84 14.85 0.90 -0.81
CA GLY A 84 15.76 1.97 -1.17
C GLY A 84 15.38 3.28 -0.48
N PHE A 85 15.21 4.37 -1.22
CA PHE A 85 14.84 5.67 -0.66
C PHE A 85 13.37 5.75 -0.22
N GLY A 86 12.51 4.88 -0.72
CA GLY A 86 11.13 4.74 -0.27
C GLY A 86 10.22 5.94 -0.53
N ALA A 87 10.49 6.78 -1.54
CA ALA A 87 9.74 8.01 -1.74
C ALA A 87 8.25 7.79 -2.05
N ALA A 88 7.93 6.75 -2.79
CA ALA A 88 6.56 6.32 -3.07
C ALA A 88 6.14 5.21 -2.10
N ASP A 89 6.93 4.15 -2.08
CA ASP A 89 6.76 2.95 -1.28
C ASP A 89 7.87 2.90 -0.21
N PRO A 90 7.54 3.14 1.07
CA PRO A 90 6.21 3.39 1.64
C PRO A 90 5.89 4.84 1.99
N LEU A 91 6.81 5.82 1.79
CA LEU A 91 6.70 7.16 2.39
C LEU A 91 5.40 7.88 2.01
N ALA A 92 4.85 7.63 0.82
CA ALA A 92 3.56 8.21 0.44
C ALA A 92 2.42 7.76 1.38
N GLY A 93 2.44 6.51 1.84
CA GLY A 93 1.50 6.00 2.85
C GLY A 93 1.85 6.46 4.26
N THR A 94 3.11 6.35 4.64
CA THR A 94 3.61 6.73 5.98
C THR A 94 3.34 8.20 6.30
N ILE A 95 3.49 9.11 5.32
CA ILE A 95 3.17 10.54 5.50
C ILE A 95 1.67 10.74 5.77
N VAL A 96 0.80 10.05 5.02
CA VAL A 96 -0.65 10.12 5.23
C VAL A 96 -1.02 9.57 6.61
N LEU A 97 -0.40 8.47 7.05
CA LEU A 97 -0.57 7.93 8.40
C LEU A 97 -0.20 8.95 9.48
N MET A 98 0.96 9.58 9.36
CA MET A 98 1.45 10.59 10.32
C MET A 98 0.54 11.84 10.36
N GLU A 99 0.13 12.34 9.18
CA GLU A 99 -0.77 13.50 9.10
C GLU A 99 -2.17 13.17 9.65
N THR A 100 -2.66 11.96 9.43
CA THR A 100 -3.91 11.50 10.02
C THR A 100 -3.79 11.44 11.55
N ALA A 101 -2.71 10.87 12.08
CA ALA A 101 -2.45 10.83 13.51
C ALA A 101 -2.36 12.25 14.11
N ARG A 102 -1.69 13.17 13.43
CA ARG A 102 -1.60 14.58 13.84
C ARG A 102 -2.97 15.26 13.88
N ALA A 103 -3.81 15.05 12.86
CA ALA A 103 -5.15 15.61 12.83
C ALA A 103 -6.02 15.07 13.99
N PHE A 104 -5.94 13.78 14.29
CA PHE A 104 -6.62 13.18 15.44
C PHE A 104 -6.10 13.72 16.77
N ALA A 105 -4.79 13.92 16.91
CA ALA A 105 -4.20 14.51 18.13
C ALA A 105 -4.70 15.95 18.34
N THR A 106 -4.74 16.76 17.29
CA THR A 106 -5.29 18.13 17.33
C THR A 106 -6.77 18.13 17.74
N ALA A 107 -7.56 17.24 17.18
CA ALA A 107 -8.97 17.11 17.54
C ALA A 107 -9.13 16.68 19.02
N PHE A 108 -8.27 15.76 19.49
CA PHE A 108 -8.25 15.30 20.87
C PHE A 108 -7.93 16.43 21.86
N GLU A 109 -6.95 17.27 21.55
CA GLU A 109 -6.61 18.46 22.34
C GLU A 109 -7.77 19.46 22.38
N ALA A 110 -8.55 19.57 21.29
CA ALA A 110 -9.79 20.37 21.26
C ALA A 110 -10.99 19.70 21.97
N GLY A 111 -10.79 18.57 22.65
CA GLY A 111 -11.83 17.84 23.40
C GLY A 111 -12.69 16.90 22.57
N ILE A 112 -12.41 16.76 21.27
CA ILE A 112 -13.11 15.84 20.36
C ILE A 112 -12.46 14.46 20.49
N ARG A 113 -13.22 13.46 20.91
CA ARG A 113 -12.72 12.09 21.10
C ARG A 113 -13.45 11.12 20.19
N PRO A 114 -12.75 10.15 19.61
CA PRO A 114 -13.41 9.09 18.86
C PRO A 114 -14.27 8.24 19.81
N ARG A 115 -15.30 7.62 19.26
CA ARG A 115 -16.13 6.66 19.99
C ARG A 115 -15.34 5.42 20.38
N ARG A 116 -14.58 4.89 19.42
CA ARG A 116 -13.71 3.71 19.53
C ARG A 116 -12.26 4.10 19.66
N THR A 117 -11.43 3.21 20.14
CA THR A 117 -9.98 3.39 20.12
C THR A 117 -9.47 3.38 18.68
N VAL A 118 -8.63 4.36 18.36
CA VAL A 118 -7.92 4.41 17.08
C VAL A 118 -6.45 4.11 17.31
N VAL A 119 -5.92 3.15 16.58
CA VAL A 119 -4.51 2.75 16.60
C VAL A 119 -3.89 3.15 15.27
N PHE A 120 -2.87 3.96 15.31
CA PHE A 120 -2.01 4.28 14.16
C PHE A 120 -0.80 3.36 14.23
N ALA A 121 -0.57 2.55 13.20
CA ALA A 121 0.45 1.52 13.19
C ALA A 121 1.40 1.73 12.00
N ALA A 122 2.68 1.99 12.28
CA ALA A 122 3.73 1.93 11.28
C ALA A 122 4.42 0.56 11.39
N TRP A 123 4.26 -0.26 10.37
CA TRP A 123 4.74 -1.63 10.35
C TRP A 123 6.17 -1.73 9.84
N GLY A 124 6.97 -2.57 10.47
CA GLY A 124 8.33 -2.87 10.04
C GLY A 124 8.43 -4.18 9.27
N ALA A 125 9.44 -4.30 8.41
CA ALA A 125 9.74 -5.48 7.61
C ALA A 125 8.56 -5.97 6.72
N GLU A 126 7.83 -5.04 6.12
CA GLU A 126 6.80 -5.35 5.14
C GLU A 126 7.42 -5.94 3.88
N GLU A 127 8.46 -5.31 3.37
CA GLU A 127 9.18 -5.66 2.15
C GLU A 127 9.82 -7.05 2.18
N PHE A 128 9.94 -7.65 3.35
CA PHE A 128 10.44 -9.01 3.55
C PHE A 128 9.32 -10.05 3.67
N GLY A 129 8.09 -9.69 3.37
CA GLY A 129 6.93 -10.58 3.36
C GLY A 129 5.89 -10.24 4.44
N ILE A 130 5.59 -8.96 4.63
CA ILE A 130 4.53 -8.45 5.52
C ILE A 130 4.76 -8.91 6.98
N ILE A 131 6.02 -8.99 7.42
CA ILE A 131 6.38 -9.65 8.69
C ILE A 131 5.79 -8.90 9.88
N GLY A 132 6.02 -7.58 9.97
CA GLY A 132 5.68 -6.82 11.17
C GLY A 132 4.20 -6.82 11.52
N SER A 133 3.33 -6.62 10.54
CA SER A 133 1.89 -6.66 10.74
C SER A 133 1.37 -8.08 10.97
N THR A 134 1.90 -9.07 10.27
CA THR A 134 1.50 -10.48 10.42
C THR A 134 1.81 -10.99 11.81
N GLU A 135 3.05 -10.88 12.26
CA GLU A 135 3.48 -11.32 13.60
C GLU A 135 2.70 -10.60 14.71
N TRP A 136 2.43 -9.31 14.53
CA TRP A 136 1.62 -8.57 15.49
C TRP A 136 0.17 -9.04 15.52
N CYS A 137 -0.44 -9.28 14.36
CA CYS A 137 -1.79 -9.81 14.27
C CYS A 137 -1.90 -11.21 14.88
N GLU A 138 -0.92 -12.09 14.66
CA GLU A 138 -0.88 -13.42 15.24
C GLU A 138 -0.77 -13.36 16.77
N ALA A 139 0.11 -12.51 17.29
CA ALA A 139 0.27 -12.31 18.74
C ALA A 139 -0.98 -11.71 19.41
N HIS A 140 -1.82 -11.00 18.68
CA HIS A 140 -3.03 -10.34 19.22
C HIS A 140 -4.33 -10.92 18.66
N ARG A 141 -4.28 -12.11 18.08
CA ARG A 141 -5.37 -12.75 17.33
C ARG A 141 -6.70 -12.78 18.08
N ASP A 142 -6.70 -13.22 19.34
CA ASP A 142 -7.93 -13.36 20.12
C ASP A 142 -8.58 -12.00 20.38
N ARG A 143 -7.76 -11.00 20.71
CA ARG A 143 -8.22 -9.63 20.95
C ARG A 143 -8.75 -9.00 19.65
N LEU A 144 -8.04 -9.14 18.54
CA LEU A 144 -8.48 -8.61 17.26
C LEU A 144 -9.76 -9.29 16.75
N GLY A 145 -9.90 -10.58 17.01
CA GLY A 145 -11.12 -11.33 16.70
C GLY A 145 -12.35 -10.88 17.49
N ALA A 146 -12.15 -10.42 18.74
CA ALA A 146 -13.22 -9.93 19.60
C ALA A 146 -13.54 -8.45 19.34
N ASP A 147 -12.53 -7.61 19.25
CA ASP A 147 -12.63 -6.16 19.38
C ASP A 147 -12.23 -5.40 18.08
N GLY A 148 -11.67 -6.08 17.09
CA GLY A 148 -11.26 -5.49 15.82
C GLY A 148 -12.45 -5.09 14.96
N VAL A 149 -12.58 -3.80 14.66
CA VAL A 149 -13.70 -3.24 13.89
C VAL A 149 -13.36 -3.04 12.43
N ALA A 150 -12.20 -2.44 12.16
CA ALA A 150 -11.75 -2.15 10.81
C ALA A 150 -10.22 -1.95 10.77
N TYR A 151 -9.64 -2.26 9.63
CA TYR A 151 -8.28 -1.89 9.26
C TYR A 151 -8.31 -1.02 8.00
N VAL A 152 -7.58 0.09 8.03
CA VAL A 152 -7.37 0.98 6.88
C VAL A 152 -5.89 0.93 6.51
N ASN A 153 -5.59 0.38 5.36
CA ASN A 153 -4.22 0.31 4.84
C ASN A 153 -3.87 1.55 4.01
N LEU A 154 -2.70 2.12 4.25
CA LEU A 154 -2.20 3.35 3.63
C LEU A 154 -0.85 3.10 2.92
N ASP A 155 -0.75 2.03 2.17
CA ASP A 155 0.40 1.79 1.31
C ASP A 155 0.31 2.66 0.04
N MET A 156 1.37 3.38 -0.29
CA MET A 156 1.44 4.32 -1.43
C MET A 156 0.22 5.25 -1.56
N ALA A 157 -0.35 5.71 -0.44
CA ALA A 157 -1.64 6.38 -0.41
C ALA A 157 -1.67 7.80 -1.00
N ALA A 158 -0.52 8.41 -1.29
CA ALA A 158 -0.40 9.75 -1.88
C ALA A 158 0.33 9.72 -3.23
N MET A 159 -0.21 8.94 -4.18
CA MET A 159 0.38 8.69 -5.50
C MET A 159 -0.48 9.29 -6.62
N GLY A 160 -0.36 10.59 -6.85
CA GLY A 160 -1.05 11.28 -7.94
C GLY A 160 -2.34 11.97 -7.50
N THR A 161 -3.16 12.38 -8.49
CA THR A 161 -4.35 13.23 -8.31
C THR A 161 -5.65 12.44 -8.30
N ASP A 162 -5.63 11.18 -8.71
CA ASP A 162 -6.82 10.35 -8.85
C ASP A 162 -7.02 9.52 -7.57
N PHE A 163 -8.11 9.78 -6.86
CA PHE A 163 -8.47 8.96 -5.70
C PHE A 163 -8.84 7.54 -6.13
N ARG A 164 -8.26 6.56 -5.44
CA ARG A 164 -8.59 5.13 -5.59
C ARG A 164 -8.71 4.48 -4.23
N ALA A 165 -9.69 3.62 -4.07
CA ALA A 165 -9.85 2.84 -2.85
C ALA A 165 -10.41 1.45 -3.15
N SER A 166 -9.99 0.49 -2.34
CA SER A 166 -10.56 -0.86 -2.26
C SER A 166 -11.16 -1.06 -0.88
N ALA A 167 -12.22 -1.83 -0.76
CA ALA A 167 -12.85 -2.05 0.54
C ALA A 167 -13.63 -3.38 0.58
N SER A 168 -13.65 -4.01 1.75
CA SER A 168 -14.61 -5.08 2.03
C SER A 168 -16.04 -4.57 1.86
N PRO A 169 -17.02 -5.42 1.52
CA PRO A 169 -18.40 -5.00 1.29
C PRO A 169 -19.00 -4.19 2.44
N SER A 170 -18.68 -4.51 3.69
CA SER A 170 -19.15 -3.82 4.89
C SER A 170 -18.62 -2.39 5.05
N LEU A 171 -17.48 -2.05 4.43
CA LEU A 171 -16.82 -0.74 4.53
C LEU A 171 -17.03 0.14 3.29
N ARG A 172 -17.57 -0.38 2.21
CA ARG A 172 -17.74 0.37 0.95
C ARG A 172 -18.51 1.67 1.11
N ASP A 173 -19.62 1.62 1.82
CA ASP A 173 -20.43 2.82 2.08
C ASP A 173 -19.72 3.84 2.98
N ALA A 174 -18.87 3.37 3.89
CA ALA A 174 -18.07 4.27 4.73
C ALA A 174 -17.04 5.02 3.88
N VAL A 175 -16.35 4.35 2.97
CA VAL A 175 -15.40 4.96 2.04
C VAL A 175 -16.10 6.00 1.15
N ILE A 176 -17.24 5.66 0.56
CA ILE A 176 -18.01 6.57 -0.29
C ILE A 176 -18.43 7.82 0.49
N ARG A 177 -19.00 7.66 1.70
CA ARG A 177 -19.39 8.80 2.55
C ARG A 177 -18.21 9.65 3.01
N ALA A 178 -17.05 9.04 3.23
CA ALA A 178 -15.84 9.79 3.58
C ALA A 178 -15.36 10.62 2.38
N ALA A 179 -15.27 10.03 1.20
CA ALA A 179 -14.87 10.72 -0.02
C ALA A 179 -15.84 11.86 -0.42
N ASP A 180 -17.14 11.72 -0.11
CA ASP A 180 -18.15 12.73 -0.38
C ASP A 180 -18.00 13.99 0.51
N ARG A 181 -17.39 13.86 1.67
CA ARG A 181 -17.18 14.95 2.62
C ARG A 181 -15.87 15.70 2.46
N VAL A 182 -15.02 15.25 1.56
CA VAL A 182 -13.71 15.84 1.31
C VAL A 182 -13.74 16.55 -0.03
N GLU A 183 -13.36 17.83 -0.05
CA GLU A 183 -13.21 18.59 -1.28
C GLU A 183 -11.98 18.12 -2.05
N GLN A 184 -12.12 17.98 -3.37
CA GLN A 184 -11.04 17.61 -4.26
C GLN A 184 -9.93 18.70 -4.21
N PRO A 185 -8.67 18.34 -4.04
CA PRO A 185 -7.57 19.28 -4.16
C PRO A 185 -7.59 20.02 -5.51
N GLY A 186 -7.56 21.35 -5.48
CA GLY A 186 -7.68 22.19 -6.68
C GLY A 186 -8.85 23.16 -6.66
N GLY A 187 -9.81 23.01 -5.74
CA GLY A 187 -10.68 24.08 -5.28
C GLY A 187 -11.77 24.55 -6.22
N ASP A 188 -12.46 23.65 -6.90
CA ASP A 188 -13.68 23.97 -7.67
C ASP A 188 -14.98 23.66 -6.91
N GLY A 189 -14.87 23.21 -5.65
CA GLY A 189 -16.00 22.79 -4.82
C GLY A 189 -16.49 21.37 -5.08
N THR A 190 -15.87 20.64 -5.99
CA THR A 190 -16.18 19.23 -6.28
C THR A 190 -15.67 18.35 -5.15
N SER A 191 -16.45 17.37 -4.69
CA SER A 191 -15.98 16.39 -3.71
C SER A 191 -15.06 15.34 -4.34
N VAL A 192 -14.19 14.74 -3.51
CA VAL A 192 -13.37 13.59 -3.93
C VAL A 192 -14.25 12.48 -4.52
N MET A 193 -15.43 12.24 -3.95
CA MET A 193 -16.36 11.23 -4.44
C MET A 193 -16.90 11.57 -5.85
N GLU A 194 -17.24 12.84 -6.11
CA GLU A 194 -17.72 13.28 -7.43
C GLU A 194 -16.62 13.15 -8.49
N ALA A 195 -15.40 13.59 -8.18
CA ALA A 195 -14.24 13.43 -9.05
C ALA A 195 -13.94 11.95 -9.33
N TRP A 196 -13.96 11.11 -8.30
CA TRP A 196 -13.74 9.66 -8.44
C TRP A 196 -14.83 8.96 -9.25
N ARG A 197 -16.07 9.37 -9.07
CA ARG A 197 -17.19 8.85 -9.87
C ARG A 197 -17.04 9.16 -11.35
N GLY A 198 -16.61 10.38 -11.71
CA GLY A 198 -16.65 10.87 -13.08
C GLY A 198 -18.03 10.65 -13.71
N ASP A 199 -18.08 10.18 -14.95
CA ASP A 199 -19.32 9.91 -15.69
C ASP A 199 -20.03 8.61 -15.29
N ARG A 200 -19.49 7.86 -14.32
CA ARG A 200 -20.11 6.59 -13.87
C ARG A 200 -21.31 6.85 -12.97
N PRO A 201 -22.37 6.02 -13.03
CA PRO A 201 -23.58 6.22 -12.20
C PRO A 201 -23.30 6.09 -10.69
N LYS A 202 -22.31 5.27 -10.29
CA LYS A 202 -21.87 5.11 -8.90
C LYS A 202 -20.38 4.77 -8.82
N PRO A 203 -19.63 5.36 -7.89
CA PRO A 203 -18.29 4.90 -7.60
C PRO A 203 -18.35 3.51 -6.95
N ARG A 204 -17.37 2.67 -7.25
CA ARG A 204 -17.23 1.36 -6.58
C ARG A 204 -15.81 1.24 -6.10
N PRO A 205 -15.60 1.18 -4.79
CA PRO A 205 -14.34 0.69 -4.25
C PRO A 205 -14.02 -0.69 -4.85
N GLY A 206 -12.79 -0.87 -5.31
CA GLY A 206 -12.31 -2.14 -5.82
C GLY A 206 -12.39 -3.26 -4.78
N ASP A 207 -12.15 -4.47 -5.20
CA ASP A 207 -11.92 -5.59 -4.28
C ASP A 207 -10.57 -5.38 -3.55
N LEU A 208 -10.46 -5.93 -2.36
CA LEU A 208 -9.22 -5.82 -1.58
C LEU A 208 -8.06 -6.49 -2.32
N GLY A 209 -6.97 -5.76 -2.46
CA GLY A 209 -5.68 -6.28 -2.88
C GLY A 209 -4.81 -6.66 -1.68
N GLY A 210 -3.61 -7.19 -1.95
CA GLY A 210 -2.58 -7.35 -0.93
C GLY A 210 -2.05 -6.00 -0.47
N GLY A 211 -1.53 -5.97 0.74
CA GLY A 211 -0.90 -4.80 1.35
C GLY A 211 -0.53 -5.09 2.80
N SER A 212 0.24 -4.22 3.41
CA SER A 212 0.71 -4.34 4.79
C SER A 212 -0.37 -4.20 5.85
#